data_64a5fb171e77a243cb339eec15a1c360
#
_entry.id   64a5fb171e77a243cb339eec15a1c360
#
_cell.length_a   1.000
_cell.length_b   1.000
_cell.length_c   1.000
_cell.angle_alpha   90.00
_cell.angle_beta   90.00
_cell.angle_gamma   90.00
#
_symmetry.space_group_name_H-M   'P 1'
#
loop_
_entity.id
_entity.type
_entity.pdbx_description
1 polymer ?
#
loop_
_entity_poly.entity_id
_entity_poly.type
_entity_poly.pdbx_seq_one_letter_code
_entity_poly.pdbx_strand_id
1 'polypeptide(L)'
;MQRTNFGEMACSIARTLDVIGEPWSPLILRDVFVGFTRFEQIQADLGVSRKVLTERLHHLVERGVLERRPYDRRPRYEYVLTEKGAELVDVLMVMVGWGDKWLAGEAGPPVLYRHHACGEISRGDLRCAHCGEPMHAGDVDVLPGPGAG
;
A
#
# COMPACT_ATOMS: atom_id res chain seq x y z
N MET A 1 15.60 11.54 19.53
CA MET A 1 14.37 12.03 18.88
C MET A 1 13.24 11.07 19.20
N GLN A 2 12.23 11.52 19.88
CA GLN A 2 11.08 10.68 20.22
C GLN A 2 10.30 10.39 18.94
N ARG A 3 10.14 9.10 18.59
CA ARG A 3 9.34 8.71 17.44
C ARG A 3 7.88 9.01 17.75
N THR A 4 7.26 9.86 16.97
CA THR A 4 5.84 10.17 17.11
C THR A 4 5.03 8.88 16.91
N ASN A 5 4.24 8.51 17.91
CA ASN A 5 3.39 7.33 17.83
C ASN A 5 2.05 7.69 17.15
N PHE A 6 2.04 7.58 15.83
CA PHE A 6 0.85 7.86 15.04
C PHE A 6 -0.30 6.86 15.30
N GLY A 7 0.01 5.65 15.75
CA GLY A 7 -0.99 4.63 16.01
C GLY A 7 -1.94 4.96 17.16
N GLU A 8 -1.54 5.85 18.08
CA GLU A 8 -2.37 6.29 19.22
C GLU A 8 -3.26 7.49 18.91
N MET A 9 -3.06 8.13 17.78
CA MET A 9 -3.88 9.28 17.37
C MET A 9 -5.31 8.84 17.01
N ALA A 10 -6.30 9.63 17.39
CA ALA A 10 -7.71 9.45 16.96
C ALA A 10 -7.89 9.90 15.49
N CYS A 11 -7.13 9.32 14.60
CA CYS A 11 -7.07 9.68 13.18
C CYS A 11 -6.71 8.45 12.34
N SER A 12 -7.59 8.03 11.46
CA SER A 12 -7.35 6.87 10.59
C SER A 12 -6.19 7.07 9.62
N ILE A 13 -5.95 8.30 9.16
CA ILE A 13 -4.78 8.61 8.32
C ILE A 13 -3.50 8.39 9.14
N ALA A 14 -3.43 8.94 10.36
CA ALA A 14 -2.26 8.77 11.22
C ALA A 14 -1.99 7.29 11.54
N ARG A 15 -3.03 6.52 11.84
CA ARG A 15 -2.92 5.08 12.10
C ARG A 15 -2.46 4.30 10.86
N THR A 16 -2.90 4.70 9.67
CA THR A 16 -2.42 4.10 8.42
C THR A 16 -0.95 4.46 8.17
N LEU A 17 -0.56 5.71 8.41
CA LEU A 17 0.84 6.14 8.31
C LEU A 17 1.75 5.42 9.30
N ASP A 18 1.23 4.97 10.44
CA ASP A 18 2.01 4.14 11.37
C ASP A 18 2.37 2.77 10.76
N VAL A 19 1.56 2.29 9.82
CA VAL A 19 1.82 1.04 9.07
C VAL A 19 2.73 1.29 7.86
N ILE A 20 2.43 2.28 7.02
CA ILE A 20 3.08 2.49 5.72
C ILE A 20 3.69 3.89 5.54
N GLY A 21 3.80 4.68 6.59
CA GLY A 21 4.22 6.09 6.46
C GLY A 21 5.69 6.32 6.17
N GLU A 22 6.52 5.29 6.20
CA GLU A 22 7.91 5.40 5.78
C GLU A 22 8.03 4.98 4.29
N PRO A 23 9.00 5.54 3.54
CA PRO A 23 8.98 5.45 2.07
C PRO A 23 9.08 4.03 1.49
N TRP A 24 9.75 3.11 2.18
CA TRP A 24 9.99 1.77 1.63
C TRP A 24 8.79 0.84 1.75
N SER A 25 7.96 0.99 2.79
CA SER A 25 6.83 0.08 3.02
C SER A 25 5.80 0.06 1.87
N PRO A 26 5.34 1.19 1.34
CA PRO A 26 4.46 1.17 0.17
C PRO A 26 5.09 0.52 -1.05
N LEU A 27 6.39 0.74 -1.27
CA LEU A 27 7.12 0.17 -2.41
C LEU A 27 7.31 -1.34 -2.26
N ILE A 28 7.53 -1.84 -1.05
CA ILE A 28 7.56 -3.28 -0.76
C ILE A 28 6.21 -3.92 -1.08
N LEU A 29 5.11 -3.30 -0.68
CA LEU A 29 3.76 -3.81 -0.98
C LEU A 29 3.49 -3.83 -2.49
N ARG A 30 3.93 -2.82 -3.21
CA ARG A 30 3.89 -2.79 -4.68
C ARG A 30 4.64 -3.99 -5.26
N ASP A 31 5.85 -4.25 -4.80
CA ASP A 31 6.70 -5.35 -5.30
C ASP A 31 6.04 -6.70 -5.06
N VAL A 32 5.54 -6.95 -3.84
CA VAL A 32 4.83 -8.18 -3.53
C VAL A 32 3.58 -8.33 -4.40
N PHE A 33 2.85 -7.26 -4.63
CA PHE A 33 1.66 -7.26 -5.50
C PHE A 33 1.99 -7.65 -6.93
N VAL A 34 3.11 -7.18 -7.49
CA VAL A 34 3.51 -7.52 -8.87
C VAL A 34 4.27 -8.86 -8.97
N GLY A 35 4.46 -9.56 -7.87
CA GLY A 35 5.02 -10.92 -7.85
C GLY A 35 6.46 -11.04 -7.35
N PHE A 36 7.08 -9.97 -6.88
CA PHE A 36 8.38 -10.04 -6.21
C PHE A 36 8.16 -10.41 -4.75
N THR A 37 8.10 -11.71 -4.48
CA THR A 37 7.71 -12.23 -3.16
C THR A 37 8.90 -12.64 -2.29
N ARG A 38 10.10 -12.73 -2.87
CA ARG A 38 11.31 -13.16 -2.17
C ARG A 38 12.18 -11.98 -1.76
N PHE A 39 12.86 -12.11 -0.64
CA PHE A 39 13.72 -11.06 -0.08
C PHE A 39 14.69 -10.49 -1.13
N GLU A 40 15.41 -11.37 -1.83
CA GLU A 40 16.42 -10.97 -2.81
C GLU A 40 15.82 -10.24 -4.03
N GLN A 41 14.61 -10.62 -4.44
CA GLN A 41 13.90 -9.96 -5.54
C GLN A 41 13.52 -8.52 -5.15
N ILE A 42 12.95 -8.35 -3.98
CA ILE A 42 12.55 -7.04 -3.45
C ILE A 42 13.78 -6.16 -3.24
N GLN A 43 14.85 -6.72 -2.65
CA GLN A 43 16.09 -5.99 -2.43
C GLN A 43 16.71 -5.51 -3.75
N ALA A 44 16.75 -6.37 -4.76
CA ALA A 44 17.31 -6.03 -6.06
C ALA A 44 16.50 -4.94 -6.77
N ASP A 45 15.17 -5.00 -6.71
CA ASP A 45 14.31 -3.99 -7.33
C ASP A 45 14.43 -2.63 -6.64
N LEU A 46 14.38 -2.61 -5.33
CA LEU A 46 14.37 -1.35 -4.56
C LEU A 46 15.75 -0.75 -4.32
N GLY A 47 16.82 -1.54 -4.42
CA GLY A 47 18.17 -1.10 -4.09
C GLY A 47 18.35 -0.73 -2.60
N VAL A 48 17.47 -1.22 -1.74
CA VAL A 48 17.48 -0.95 -0.29
C VAL A 48 18.50 -1.84 0.43
N SER A 49 19.06 -1.35 1.54
CA SER A 49 19.97 -2.16 2.35
C SER A 49 19.27 -3.36 2.96
N ARG A 50 20.02 -4.44 3.19
CA ARG A 50 19.50 -5.66 3.81
C ARG A 50 18.89 -5.38 5.18
N LYS A 51 19.53 -4.53 5.98
CA LYS A 51 19.05 -4.14 7.31
C LYS A 51 17.69 -3.44 7.24
N VAL A 52 17.55 -2.44 6.39
CA VAL A 52 16.31 -1.69 6.24
C VAL A 52 15.19 -2.59 5.73
N LEU A 53 15.46 -3.41 4.70
CA LEU A 53 14.45 -4.33 4.17
C LEU A 53 13.98 -5.33 5.23
N THR A 54 14.90 -5.91 5.99
CA THR A 54 14.58 -6.83 7.09
C THR A 54 13.65 -6.17 8.12
N GLU A 55 13.96 -4.95 8.54
CA GLU A 55 13.15 -4.20 9.51
C GLU A 55 11.75 -3.88 8.95
N ARG A 56 11.67 -3.47 7.68
CA ARG A 56 10.38 -3.14 7.04
C ARG A 56 9.50 -4.35 6.83
N LEU A 57 10.06 -5.46 6.35
CA LEU A 57 9.32 -6.72 6.19
C LEU A 57 8.81 -7.23 7.52
N HIS A 58 9.65 -7.20 8.57
CA HIS A 58 9.24 -7.59 9.91
C HIS A 58 8.06 -6.74 10.41
N HIS A 59 8.14 -5.42 10.25
CA HIS A 59 7.06 -4.50 10.62
C HIS A 59 5.75 -4.81 9.88
N LEU A 60 5.81 -5.02 8.56
CA LEU A 60 4.62 -5.33 7.76
C LEU A 60 3.99 -6.69 8.13
N VAL A 61 4.80 -7.67 8.51
CA VAL A 61 4.31 -8.96 9.02
C VAL A 61 3.67 -8.78 10.39
N GLU A 62 4.30 -8.06 11.31
CA GLU A 62 3.72 -7.77 12.63
C GLU A 62 2.38 -7.02 12.54
N ARG A 63 2.25 -6.12 11.57
CA ARG A 63 1.01 -5.37 11.34
C ARG A 63 -0.05 -6.17 10.59
N GLY A 64 0.23 -7.42 10.21
CA GLY A 64 -0.70 -8.30 9.53
C GLY A 64 -0.97 -7.94 8.07
N VAL A 65 -0.13 -7.14 7.46
CA VAL A 65 -0.22 -6.70 6.05
C VAL A 65 0.44 -7.71 5.11
N LEU A 66 1.52 -8.31 5.56
CA LEU A 66 2.19 -9.41 4.88
C LEU A 66 2.17 -10.67 5.75
N GLU A 67 2.22 -11.80 5.10
CA GLU A 67 2.47 -13.09 5.73
C GLU A 67 3.77 -13.67 5.17
N ARG A 68 4.60 -14.19 6.05
CA ARG A 68 5.82 -14.90 5.68
C ARG A 68 5.52 -16.39 5.58
N ARG A 69 5.75 -17.00 4.42
CA ARG A 69 5.47 -18.41 4.15
C ARG A 69 6.73 -19.17 3.74
N PRO A 70 6.93 -20.39 4.20
CA PRO A 70 7.91 -21.29 3.60
C PRO A 70 7.43 -21.70 2.21
N TYR A 71 8.33 -21.76 1.22
CA TYR A 71 8.00 -22.14 -0.15
C TYR A 71 8.80 -23.34 -0.68
N ASP A 72 9.76 -23.86 0.09
CA ASP A 72 10.59 -24.99 -0.27
C ASP A 72 10.88 -25.84 0.96
N ARG A 73 11.32 -27.08 0.76
CA ARG A 73 11.76 -28.01 1.82
C ARG A 73 12.96 -27.49 2.63
N ARG A 74 13.72 -26.55 2.08
CA ARG A 74 14.74 -25.78 2.80
C ARG A 74 14.09 -24.59 3.49
N PRO A 75 14.68 -24.01 4.55
CA PRO A 75 14.11 -22.83 5.21
C PRO A 75 14.23 -21.58 4.31
N ARG A 76 13.46 -21.56 3.22
CA ARG A 76 13.29 -20.44 2.32
C ARG A 76 11.88 -19.90 2.47
N TYR A 77 11.78 -18.59 2.49
CA TYR A 77 10.54 -17.88 2.75
C TYR A 77 10.18 -16.94 1.62
N GLU A 78 8.89 -16.76 1.42
CA GLU A 78 8.33 -15.72 0.59
C GLU A 78 7.35 -14.89 1.39
N TYR A 79 7.08 -13.69 0.91
CA TYR A 79 6.14 -12.75 1.51
C TYR A 79 4.94 -12.63 0.60
N VAL A 80 3.75 -12.78 1.17
CA VAL A 80 2.49 -12.69 0.44
C VAL A 80 1.57 -11.68 1.12
N LEU A 81 0.71 -11.03 0.34
CA LEU A 81 -0.30 -10.13 0.89
C LEU A 81 -1.34 -10.93 1.66
N THR A 82 -1.69 -10.45 2.85
CA THR A 82 -2.90 -10.87 3.55
C THR A 82 -4.12 -10.17 2.94
N GLU A 83 -5.34 -10.50 3.34
CA GLU A 83 -6.54 -9.74 2.97
C GLU A 83 -6.38 -8.25 3.32
N LYS A 84 -5.91 -7.96 4.52
CA LYS A 84 -5.60 -6.60 4.99
C LYS A 84 -4.57 -5.90 4.10
N GLY A 85 -3.54 -6.63 3.67
CA GLY A 85 -2.53 -6.12 2.75
C GLY A 85 -3.06 -5.86 1.35
N ALA A 86 -3.90 -6.73 0.82
CA ALA A 86 -4.54 -6.56 -0.48
C ALA A 86 -5.44 -5.32 -0.51
N GLU A 87 -6.22 -5.08 0.54
CA GLU A 87 -7.03 -3.87 0.68
C GLU A 87 -6.17 -2.60 0.76
N LEU A 88 -4.99 -2.69 1.36
CA LEU A 88 -4.05 -1.57 1.40
C LEU A 88 -3.45 -1.27 0.01
N VAL A 89 -3.26 -2.29 -0.81
CA VAL A 89 -2.86 -2.09 -2.23
C VAL A 89 -3.93 -1.31 -3.00
N ASP A 90 -5.21 -1.50 -2.70
CA ASP A 90 -6.28 -0.69 -3.30
C ASP A 90 -6.08 0.81 -3.02
N VAL A 91 -5.64 1.17 -1.82
CA VAL A 91 -5.28 2.55 -1.47
C VAL A 91 -4.10 3.04 -2.30
N LEU A 92 -3.08 2.20 -2.50
CA LEU A 92 -1.92 2.54 -3.33
C LEU A 92 -2.32 2.74 -4.80
N MET A 93 -3.30 2.00 -5.30
CA MET A 93 -3.82 2.20 -6.66
C MET A 93 -4.43 3.59 -6.86
N VAL A 94 -5.12 4.11 -5.84
CA VAL A 94 -5.62 5.50 -5.86
C VAL A 94 -4.47 6.50 -5.83
N MET A 95 -3.42 6.23 -5.05
CA MET A 95 -2.18 7.03 -5.07
C MET A 95 -1.53 7.06 -6.46
N VAL A 96 -1.50 5.93 -7.16
CA VAL A 96 -0.96 5.86 -8.54
C VAL A 96 -1.69 6.83 -9.45
N GLY A 97 -3.02 6.90 -9.37
CA GLY A 97 -3.81 7.83 -10.17
C GLY A 97 -3.41 9.30 -9.96
N TRP A 98 -3.16 9.68 -8.71
CA TRP A 98 -2.67 11.03 -8.39
C TRP A 98 -1.24 11.26 -8.90
N GLY A 99 -0.34 10.30 -8.68
CA GLY A 99 1.04 10.36 -9.14
C GLY A 99 1.15 10.45 -10.66
N ASP A 100 0.36 9.67 -11.38
CA ASP A 100 0.31 9.69 -12.84
C ASP A 100 -0.18 11.03 -13.39
N LYS A 101 -1.16 11.61 -12.74
CA LYS A 101 -1.69 12.92 -13.16
C LYS A 101 -0.69 14.06 -12.97
N TRP A 102 0.02 14.09 -11.86
CA TRP A 102 0.79 15.26 -11.44
C TRP A 102 2.30 15.09 -11.54
N LEU A 103 2.82 13.87 -11.56
CA LEU A 103 4.25 13.57 -11.44
C LEU A 103 4.83 12.72 -12.58
N ALA A 104 4.01 12.22 -13.51
CA ALA A 104 4.49 11.34 -14.58
C ALA A 104 5.31 12.08 -15.64
N GLY A 105 5.14 13.38 -15.80
CA GLY A 105 5.82 14.18 -16.80
C GLY A 105 5.38 13.84 -18.24
N GLU A 106 6.21 14.22 -19.21
CA GLU A 106 5.91 14.02 -20.63
C GLU A 106 5.94 12.56 -21.08
N ALA A 107 6.70 11.72 -20.39
CA ALA A 107 6.77 10.29 -20.68
C ALA A 107 5.47 9.53 -20.38
N GLY A 108 4.60 10.12 -19.55
CA GLY A 108 3.36 9.51 -19.12
C GLY A 108 3.52 8.46 -18.03
N PRO A 109 2.44 7.75 -17.68
CA PRO A 109 2.45 6.74 -16.62
C PRO A 109 3.46 5.61 -16.89
N PRO A 110 4.30 5.24 -15.91
CA PRO A 110 5.26 4.14 -16.08
C PRO A 110 4.61 2.75 -16.10
N VAL A 111 3.39 2.62 -15.56
CA VAL A 111 2.64 1.37 -15.47
C VAL A 111 1.16 1.62 -15.78
N LEU A 112 0.54 0.69 -16.46
CA LEU A 112 -0.90 0.72 -16.76
C LEU A 112 -1.59 -0.45 -16.10
N TYR A 113 -2.82 -0.23 -15.62
CA TYR A 113 -3.67 -1.28 -15.06
C TYR A 113 -4.76 -1.68 -16.06
N ARG A 114 -4.89 -2.99 -16.27
CA ARG A 114 -6.02 -3.55 -17.01
C ARG A 114 -7.06 -4.08 -16.01
N HIS A 115 -8.27 -3.59 -16.07
CA HIS A 115 -9.35 -4.09 -15.23
C HIS A 115 -9.89 -5.41 -15.80
N HIS A 116 -9.86 -6.47 -15.00
CA HIS A 116 -10.23 -7.80 -15.48
C HIS A 116 -11.69 -7.89 -15.95
N ALA A 117 -12.60 -7.22 -15.26
CA ALA A 117 -14.03 -7.33 -15.54
C ALA A 117 -14.43 -6.74 -16.92
N CYS A 118 -13.80 -5.64 -17.35
CA CYS A 118 -14.12 -4.99 -18.63
C CYS A 118 -13.00 -5.13 -19.68
N GLY A 119 -11.79 -5.57 -19.26
CA GLY A 119 -10.63 -5.71 -20.14
C GLY A 119 -9.97 -4.40 -20.56
N GLU A 120 -10.46 -3.27 -20.11
CA GLU A 120 -9.95 -1.95 -20.47
C GLU A 120 -8.81 -1.47 -19.56
N ILE A 121 -7.94 -0.64 -20.12
CA ILE A 121 -6.93 0.09 -19.33
C ILE A 121 -7.65 1.18 -18.56
N SER A 122 -7.48 1.19 -17.24
CA SER A 122 -8.17 2.14 -16.37
C SER A 122 -7.36 2.42 -15.11
N ARG A 123 -7.86 3.32 -14.28
CA ARG A 123 -7.32 3.66 -12.97
C ARG A 123 -8.37 3.49 -11.90
N GLY A 124 -7.93 3.36 -10.64
CA GLY A 124 -8.84 3.39 -9.51
C GLY A 124 -9.45 4.79 -9.34
N ASP A 125 -10.72 4.83 -8.97
CA ASP A 125 -11.49 6.05 -8.75
C ASP A 125 -12.21 5.96 -7.40
N LEU A 126 -12.31 7.09 -6.69
CA LEU A 126 -12.98 7.12 -5.39
C LEU A 126 -14.48 7.35 -5.56
N ARG A 127 -15.28 6.42 -5.03
CA ARG A 127 -16.72 6.46 -5.11
C ARG A 127 -17.36 6.29 -3.74
N CYS A 128 -18.52 6.90 -3.56
CA CYS A 128 -19.32 6.71 -2.37
C CYS A 128 -19.78 5.24 -2.28
N ALA A 129 -19.47 4.60 -1.15
CA ALA A 129 -19.87 3.21 -0.92
C ALA A 129 -21.38 3.02 -0.80
N HIS A 130 -22.14 4.08 -0.55
CA HIS A 130 -23.60 4.04 -0.41
C HIS A 130 -24.31 4.24 -1.75
N CYS A 131 -24.01 5.30 -2.49
CA CYS A 131 -24.74 5.64 -3.73
C CYS A 131 -23.94 5.35 -5.02
N GLY A 132 -22.65 5.03 -4.92
CA GLY A 132 -21.80 4.71 -6.08
C GLY A 132 -21.32 5.94 -6.88
N GLU A 133 -21.75 7.13 -6.56
CA GLU A 133 -21.32 8.35 -7.24
C GLU A 133 -19.86 8.70 -6.91
N PRO A 134 -19.17 9.41 -7.80
CA PRO A 134 -17.82 9.91 -7.48
C PRO A 134 -17.82 10.73 -6.19
N MET A 135 -16.79 10.58 -5.37
CA MET A 135 -16.66 11.28 -4.10
C MET A 135 -15.33 12.03 -4.05
N HIS A 136 -15.41 13.33 -3.88
CA HIS A 136 -14.23 14.21 -3.83
C HIS A 136 -14.21 15.00 -2.53
N ALA A 137 -13.07 15.57 -2.20
CA ALA A 137 -12.89 16.34 -0.97
C ALA A 137 -13.91 17.49 -0.82
N GLY A 138 -14.37 18.08 -1.93
CA GLY A 138 -15.37 19.13 -1.93
C GLY A 138 -16.82 18.66 -1.72
N ASP A 139 -17.06 17.34 -1.74
CA ASP A 139 -18.41 16.76 -1.67
C ASP A 139 -18.73 16.17 -0.29
N VAL A 140 -17.83 16.28 0.68
CA VAL A 140 -17.96 15.59 1.96
C VAL A 140 -17.94 16.56 3.14
N ASP A 141 -18.77 16.29 4.12
CA ASP A 141 -18.69 16.91 5.45
C ASP A 141 -17.95 15.97 6.40
N VAL A 142 -17.09 16.53 7.23
CA VAL A 142 -16.39 15.76 8.25
C VAL A 142 -17.18 15.83 9.56
N LEU A 143 -17.67 14.67 9.98
CA LEU A 143 -18.45 14.54 11.22
C LEU A 143 -17.66 13.71 12.24
N PRO A 144 -17.83 13.98 13.56
CA PRO A 144 -17.22 13.13 14.58
C PRO A 144 -17.79 11.72 14.52
N GLY A 145 -16.91 10.72 14.46
CA GLY A 145 -17.29 9.33 14.56
C GLY A 145 -17.24 8.79 15.99
N PRO A 146 -17.66 7.54 16.23
CA PRO A 146 -17.65 6.95 17.56
C PRO A 146 -16.27 6.86 18.21
N GLY A 147 -15.21 6.90 17.43
CA GLY A 147 -13.83 6.87 17.90
C GLY A 147 -13.18 8.25 18.08
N ALA A 148 -13.97 9.34 18.05
CA ALA A 148 -13.47 10.71 18.18
C ALA A 148 -13.28 11.16 19.65
N GLY A 149 -12.94 10.31 20.54
CA GLY A 149 -12.80 10.53 21.98
C GLY A 149 -11.96 11.71 22.44
#